data_000d1361b13083440a0b4facec07fb32
#
_entry.id   000d1361b13083440a0b4facec07fb32
#
_cell.length_a   1.000
_cell.length_b   1.000
_cell.length_c   1.000
_cell.angle_alpha   90.00
_cell.angle_beta   90.00
_cell.angle_gamma   90.00
#
_symmetry.space_group_name_H-M   'P 1'
#
loop_
_entity.id
_entity.type
_entity.pdbx_description
1 polymer ?
#
loop_
_entity_poly.entity_id
_entity_poly.type
_entity_poly.pdbx_seq_one_letter_code
_entity_poly.pdbx_strand_id
1 'polypeptide(L)'
;DMGSWDIYASALVTAPSGDPQYFFTTSCVPGMSYNFGAYDNPEVTALIEQLSREFDPAKRGELAVTLQQMILDDNAYVFCSFLQMNMISKENVKNYTAHACDYYQVTVDLDIT
;
A
#
# COMPACT_ATOMS: atom_id res chain seq x y z
N ASP A 1 13.94 18.34 5.21
CA ASP A 1 13.20 18.57 6.47
C ASP A 1 11.76 18.12 6.30
N MET A 2 11.29 17.21 7.16
CA MET A 2 9.91 16.77 7.20
C MET A 2 9.04 17.91 7.75
N GLY A 3 8.08 18.41 6.94
CA GLY A 3 7.10 19.40 7.40
C GLY A 3 7.30 20.83 6.92
N SER A 4 8.13 21.08 5.91
CA SER A 4 8.33 22.42 5.32
C SER A 4 7.71 22.56 3.92
N TRP A 5 6.67 21.81 3.62
CA TRP A 5 5.95 21.84 2.32
C TRP A 5 4.47 22.11 2.49
N ASP A 6 3.86 22.77 1.51
CA ASP A 6 2.41 22.93 1.40
C ASP A 6 1.77 21.75 0.65
N ILE A 7 2.52 21.14 -0.28
CA ILE A 7 2.09 19.95 -1.05
C ILE A 7 3.25 18.97 -1.10
N TYR A 8 2.95 17.70 -0.82
CA TYR A 8 3.90 16.60 -0.93
C TYR A 8 3.38 15.55 -1.91
N ALA A 9 4.18 15.18 -2.90
CA ALA A 9 3.87 14.12 -3.84
C ALA A 9 4.89 12.98 -3.71
N SER A 10 4.40 11.75 -3.62
CA SER A 10 5.25 10.57 -3.56
C SER A 10 4.67 9.38 -4.32
N ALA A 11 5.52 8.40 -4.61
CA ALA A 11 5.10 7.08 -5.07
C ALA A 11 5.28 6.08 -3.93
N LEU A 12 4.27 5.28 -3.68
CA LEU A 12 4.27 4.29 -2.60
C LEU A 12 3.75 2.95 -3.12
N VAL A 13 4.41 1.86 -2.74
CA VAL A 13 3.86 0.51 -2.90
C VAL A 13 2.82 0.29 -1.81
N THR A 14 1.54 0.29 -2.20
CA THR A 14 0.42 0.29 -1.24
C THR A 14 0.05 -1.09 -0.72
N ALA A 15 0.35 -2.15 -1.48
CA ALA A 15 0.03 -3.52 -1.12
C ALA A 15 1.18 -4.48 -1.48
N PRO A 16 2.36 -4.38 -0.82
CA PRO A 16 3.57 -5.13 -1.21
C PRO A 16 3.40 -6.65 -1.13
N SER A 17 2.52 -7.13 -0.25
CA SER A 17 2.13 -8.56 -0.13
C SER A 17 0.78 -8.89 -0.78
N GLY A 18 0.13 -7.91 -1.43
CA GLY A 18 -1.23 -8.02 -1.95
C GLY A 18 -2.33 -7.67 -0.93
N ASP A 19 -1.96 -7.35 0.32
CA ASP A 19 -2.91 -6.95 1.37
C ASP A 19 -2.99 -5.42 1.49
N PRO A 20 -4.18 -4.81 1.40
CA PRO A 20 -4.37 -3.37 1.49
C PRO A 20 -4.08 -2.79 2.88
N GLN A 21 -4.01 -3.60 3.91
CA GLN A 21 -3.77 -3.16 5.29
C GLN A 21 -2.47 -2.35 5.42
N TYR A 22 -1.45 -2.68 4.64
CA TYR A 22 -0.16 -1.99 4.69
C TYR A 22 -0.31 -0.47 4.50
N PHE A 23 -1.02 -0.04 3.45
CA PHE A 23 -1.26 1.38 3.19
C PHE A 23 -2.00 2.04 4.35
N PHE A 24 -3.10 1.45 4.79
CA PHE A 24 -3.90 2.03 5.87
C PHE A 24 -3.10 2.21 7.15
N THR A 25 -2.36 1.17 7.56
CA THR A 25 -1.57 1.21 8.79
C THR A 25 -0.43 2.22 8.73
N THR A 26 0.28 2.29 7.61
CA THR A 26 1.50 3.13 7.51
C THR A 26 1.24 4.57 7.13
N SER A 27 0.11 4.85 6.45
CA SER A 27 -0.18 6.16 5.87
C SER A 27 -1.38 6.88 6.51
N CYS A 28 -2.32 6.13 7.14
CA CYS A 28 -3.56 6.71 7.63
C CYS A 28 -3.70 6.70 9.16
N VAL A 29 -2.69 6.27 9.89
CA VAL A 29 -2.67 6.29 11.36
C VAL A 29 -1.73 7.39 11.84
N PRO A 30 -2.12 8.20 12.85
CA PRO A 30 -1.27 9.24 13.41
C PRO A 30 0.10 8.72 13.87
N GLY A 31 1.16 9.46 13.55
CA GLY A 31 2.53 9.14 13.96
C GLY A 31 3.22 8.04 13.15
N MET A 32 2.55 7.45 12.16
CA MET A 32 3.14 6.43 11.31
C MET A 32 4.00 7.04 10.19
N SER A 33 4.96 6.23 9.69
CA SER A 33 6.10 6.71 8.88
C SER A 33 5.73 7.35 7.54
N TYR A 34 4.59 6.99 6.96
CA TYR A 34 4.13 7.52 5.67
C TYR A 34 2.91 8.44 5.79
N ASN A 35 2.48 8.75 7.01
CA ASN A 35 1.42 9.73 7.24
C ASN A 35 1.98 11.17 7.19
N PHE A 36 2.49 11.55 6.04
CA PHE A 36 3.13 12.85 5.85
C PHE A 36 2.17 14.04 5.94
N GLY A 37 0.89 13.82 5.66
CA GLY A 37 -0.16 14.84 5.76
C GLY A 37 -0.71 15.02 7.17
N ALA A 38 -0.18 14.31 8.16
CA ALA A 38 -0.67 14.29 9.55
C ALA A 38 -2.19 14.00 9.64
N TYR A 39 -2.69 13.13 8.75
CA TYR A 39 -4.08 12.71 8.77
C TYR A 39 -4.42 12.04 10.10
N ASP A 40 -5.51 12.49 10.70
CA ASP A 40 -6.00 11.97 11.99
C ASP A 40 -7.53 11.91 11.96
N ASN A 41 -8.05 10.69 11.86
CA ASN A 41 -9.47 10.38 12.00
C ASN A 41 -9.62 9.17 12.93
N PRO A 42 -10.16 9.36 14.17
CA PRO A 42 -10.30 8.27 15.14
C PRO A 42 -11.17 7.10 14.65
N GLU A 43 -12.19 7.37 13.83
CA GLU A 43 -13.05 6.32 13.27
C GLU A 43 -12.29 5.46 12.26
N VAL A 44 -11.48 6.09 11.40
CA VAL A 44 -10.60 5.40 10.47
C VAL A 44 -9.56 4.57 11.22
N THR A 45 -8.95 5.12 12.26
CA THR A 45 -7.98 4.39 13.10
C THR A 45 -8.63 3.15 13.75
N ALA A 46 -9.84 3.27 14.29
CA ALA A 46 -10.57 2.15 14.88
C ALA A 46 -10.91 1.05 13.85
N LEU A 47 -11.30 1.44 12.62
CA LEU A 47 -11.55 0.47 11.54
C LEU A 47 -10.27 -0.22 11.06
N ILE A 48 -9.13 0.48 11.04
CA ILE A 48 -7.82 -0.13 10.74
C ILE A 48 -7.45 -1.18 11.79
N GLU A 49 -7.70 -0.90 13.06
CA GLU A 49 -7.51 -1.89 14.14
C GLU A 49 -8.44 -3.09 13.98
N GLN A 50 -9.69 -2.88 13.58
CA GLN A 50 -10.62 -3.96 13.28
C GLN A 50 -10.12 -4.81 12.09
N LEU A 51 -9.69 -4.17 11.00
CA LEU A 51 -9.11 -4.85 9.83
C LEU A 51 -7.91 -5.73 10.22
N SER A 52 -7.07 -5.27 11.14
CA SER A 52 -5.90 -6.01 11.60
C SER A 52 -6.23 -7.32 12.36
N ARG A 53 -7.45 -7.44 12.87
CA ARG A 53 -7.94 -8.61 13.63
C ARG A 53 -8.93 -9.48 12.85
N GLU A 54 -9.35 -9.03 11.66
CA GLU A 54 -10.26 -9.78 10.81
C GLU A 54 -9.47 -10.73 9.90
N PHE A 55 -9.87 -11.99 9.85
CA PHE A 55 -9.23 -13.04 9.06
C PHE A 55 -10.10 -13.55 7.90
N ASP A 56 -11.39 -13.20 7.88
CA ASP A 56 -12.28 -13.53 6.77
C ASP A 56 -11.98 -12.63 5.57
N PRO A 57 -11.59 -13.19 4.40
CA PRO A 57 -11.22 -12.37 3.24
C PRO A 57 -12.33 -11.45 2.73
N ALA A 58 -13.61 -11.91 2.80
CA ALA A 58 -14.74 -11.11 2.33
C ALA A 58 -14.96 -9.90 3.23
N LYS A 59 -14.95 -10.10 4.54
CA LYS A 59 -15.07 -9.02 5.53
C LYS A 59 -13.89 -8.05 5.48
N ARG A 60 -12.67 -8.57 5.27
CA ARG A 60 -11.49 -7.71 5.05
C ARG A 60 -11.70 -6.81 3.83
N GLY A 61 -12.23 -7.36 2.73
CA GLY A 61 -12.57 -6.59 1.54
C GLY A 61 -13.58 -5.48 1.82
N GLU A 62 -14.65 -5.78 2.55
CA GLU A 62 -15.67 -4.80 2.94
C GLU A 62 -15.10 -3.68 3.80
N LEU A 63 -14.27 -4.02 4.80
CA LEU A 63 -13.60 -3.04 5.66
C LEU A 63 -12.63 -2.16 4.85
N ALA A 64 -11.87 -2.76 3.93
CA ALA A 64 -10.95 -2.01 3.08
C ALA A 64 -11.67 -1.02 2.16
N VAL A 65 -12.80 -1.41 1.57
CA VAL A 65 -13.64 -0.50 0.76
C VAL A 65 -14.20 0.64 1.61
N THR A 66 -14.69 0.35 2.81
CA THR A 66 -15.19 1.36 3.75
C THR A 66 -14.10 2.35 4.12
N LEU A 67 -12.90 1.86 4.48
CA LEU A 67 -11.75 2.71 4.79
C LEU A 67 -11.34 3.61 3.63
N GLN A 68 -11.29 3.06 2.41
CA GLN A 68 -10.99 3.85 1.21
C GLN A 68 -11.99 4.97 1.01
N GLN A 69 -13.29 4.70 1.17
CA GLN A 69 -14.32 5.72 1.01
C GLN A 69 -14.18 6.82 2.05
N MET A 70 -13.97 6.49 3.32
CA MET A 70 -13.80 7.49 4.39
C MET A 70 -12.58 8.39 4.13
N ILE A 71 -11.45 7.82 3.72
CA ILE A 71 -10.22 8.56 3.42
C ILE A 71 -10.42 9.50 2.23
N LEU A 72 -11.18 9.08 1.22
CA LEU A 72 -11.55 9.92 0.06
C LEU A 72 -12.49 11.05 0.46
N ASP A 73 -13.51 10.76 1.27
CA ASP A 73 -14.49 11.76 1.74
C ASP A 73 -13.83 12.83 2.62
N ASP A 74 -12.83 12.44 3.42
CA ASP A 74 -12.03 13.36 4.22
C ASP A 74 -11.02 14.18 3.39
N ASN A 75 -10.86 13.89 2.11
CA ASN A 75 -9.86 14.49 1.22
C ASN A 75 -8.43 14.39 1.77
N ALA A 76 -8.12 13.32 2.51
CA ALA A 76 -6.82 13.11 3.13
C ALA A 76 -5.69 12.93 2.12
N TYR A 77 -6.00 12.34 0.95
CA TYR A 77 -5.07 12.05 -0.12
C TYR A 77 -5.67 12.34 -1.49
N VAL A 78 -4.81 12.75 -2.44
CA VAL A 78 -5.14 12.83 -3.87
C VAL A 78 -4.41 11.70 -4.59
N PHE A 79 -5.16 10.70 -5.05
CA PHE A 79 -4.61 9.57 -5.80
C PHE A 79 -4.49 9.93 -7.28
N CYS A 80 -3.27 10.30 -7.71
CA CYS A 80 -3.03 10.84 -9.05
C CYS A 80 -2.98 9.75 -10.14
N SER A 81 -2.35 8.60 -9.86
CA SER A 81 -2.16 7.54 -10.84
C SER A 81 -1.74 6.21 -10.20
N PHE A 82 -1.93 5.12 -10.94
CA PHE A 82 -1.30 3.84 -10.66
C PHE A 82 -0.05 3.71 -11.52
N LEU A 83 1.12 3.62 -10.87
CA LEU A 83 2.38 3.47 -11.57
C LEU A 83 2.58 2.03 -12.03
N GLN A 84 3.11 1.87 -13.23
CA GLN A 84 3.53 0.57 -13.72
C GLN A 84 4.95 0.26 -13.22
N MET A 85 5.13 -0.89 -12.60
CA MET A 85 6.44 -1.41 -12.25
C MET A 85 7.01 -2.22 -13.42
N ASN A 86 8.16 -1.81 -13.94
CA ASN A 86 8.86 -2.50 -15.00
C ASN A 86 10.03 -3.30 -14.42
N MET A 87 10.09 -4.59 -14.75
CA MET A 87 11.19 -5.47 -14.38
C MET A 87 12.08 -5.69 -15.60
N ILE A 88 13.37 -5.45 -15.44
CA ILE A 88 14.37 -5.59 -16.51
C ILE A 88 15.39 -6.63 -16.06
N SER A 89 15.62 -7.64 -16.89
CA SER A 89 16.62 -8.69 -16.64
C SER A 89 17.58 -8.84 -17.81
N LYS A 90 18.74 -9.41 -17.56
CA LYS A 90 19.68 -9.84 -18.61
C LYS A 90 19.17 -11.11 -19.30
N GLU A 91 19.64 -11.38 -20.51
CA GLU A 91 19.23 -12.56 -21.30
C GLU A 91 19.56 -13.92 -20.63
N ASN A 92 20.55 -13.95 -19.77
CA ASN A 92 20.94 -15.13 -19.03
C ASN A 92 20.09 -15.42 -17.80
N VAL A 93 19.16 -14.53 -17.42
CA VAL A 93 18.16 -14.79 -16.37
C VAL A 93 17.01 -15.57 -16.99
N LYS A 94 16.76 -16.77 -16.47
CA LYS A 94 15.73 -17.69 -16.94
C LYS A 94 14.62 -17.87 -15.90
N ASN A 95 13.44 -18.27 -16.38
CA ASN A 95 12.29 -18.61 -15.55
C ASN A 95 11.79 -17.44 -14.66
N TYR A 96 12.14 -16.20 -15.01
CA TYR A 96 11.59 -15.04 -14.34
C TYR A 96 10.17 -14.79 -14.85
N THR A 97 9.23 -14.66 -13.91
CA THR A 97 7.87 -14.23 -14.20
C THR A 97 7.52 -13.08 -13.26
N ALA A 98 7.13 -11.94 -13.83
CA ALA A 98 6.72 -10.79 -13.04
C ALA A 98 5.48 -11.12 -12.22
N HIS A 99 5.52 -10.83 -10.92
CA HIS A 99 4.41 -11.04 -10.02
C HIS A 99 3.69 -9.71 -9.73
N ALA A 100 2.39 -9.76 -9.49
CA ALA A 100 1.59 -8.56 -9.19
C ALA A 100 1.95 -7.92 -7.83
N CYS A 101 2.51 -8.71 -6.90
CA CYS A 101 2.93 -8.23 -5.59
C CYS A 101 4.44 -8.07 -5.53
N ASP A 102 4.91 -6.99 -4.93
CA ASP A 102 6.32 -6.60 -4.87
C ASP A 102 7.21 -7.64 -4.17
N TYR A 103 6.72 -8.29 -3.13
CA TYR A 103 7.51 -9.25 -2.34
C TYR A 103 7.75 -10.61 -3.01
N TYR A 104 7.05 -10.92 -4.10
CA TYR A 104 7.10 -12.24 -4.74
C TYR A 104 7.83 -12.24 -6.09
N GLN A 105 8.82 -11.35 -6.27
CA GLN A 105 9.57 -11.22 -7.52
C GLN A 105 10.63 -12.30 -7.70
N VAL A 106 11.15 -12.87 -6.60
CA VAL A 106 12.17 -13.92 -6.62
C VAL A 106 11.54 -15.25 -6.19
N THR A 107 11.59 -16.24 -7.07
CA THR A 107 11.04 -17.58 -6.85
C THR A 107 12.14 -18.64 -6.91
N VAL A 108 11.82 -19.85 -6.46
CA VAL A 108 12.74 -21.00 -6.50
C VAL A 108 13.10 -21.45 -7.93
N ASP A 109 12.30 -21.06 -8.91
CA ASP A 109 12.49 -21.43 -10.32
C ASP A 109 13.42 -20.47 -11.07
N LEU A 110 13.74 -19.31 -10.45
CA LEU A 110 14.65 -18.32 -11.02
C LEU A 110 16.05 -18.92 -11.18
N ASP A 111 16.62 -18.85 -12.38
CA ASP A 111 17.93 -19.39 -12.69
C ASP A 111 18.78 -18.40 -13.50
N ILE A 112 20.11 -18.55 -13.42
CA ILE A 112 21.09 -17.74 -14.14
C ILE A 112 22.01 -18.69 -14.88
N THR A 113 21.93 -18.71 -16.18
CA THR A 113 22.76 -19.56 -17.07
C THR A 113 23.72 -18.76 -17.97
#